data_1e9616115e0bc2e292ea89ed8515956f
#
_entry.id   1e9616115e0bc2e292ea89ed8515956f
#
_cell.length_a   1.000
_cell.length_b   1.000
_cell.length_c   1.000
_cell.angle_alpha   90.00
_cell.angle_beta   90.00
_cell.angle_gamma   90.00
#
_symmetry.space_group_name_H-M   'P 1'
#
loop_
_entity.id
_entity.type
_entity.pdbx_description
1 polymer ?
#
loop_
_entity_poly.entity_id
_entity_poly.type
_entity_poly.pdbx_seq_one_letter_code
_entity_poly.pdbx_strand_id
1 'polypeptide(L)'
;MSKQLKLFMVAMFAILILAACGTSKEEGTSNSDASNTEEKDVLKVGLEAGYAPFNWTQQDDSNGAVKIQGSEEYAGGYDVEIAKRVADALGKELVIVKTEWDGLLPALESNVIDAIIAGMSPTPERAEVIDFTENYYTSNFVIVTKAGGDFADAKTLADFAGAKITSQLNTTNYAVIDQIPDVKKETAMESFSHMRVALESGVIDGYVAERPEAISASSANENFTYVELEDGFKTDPADTSVAIGLRKGDENKDKINEVIKAITEEERQELMDQAIANQPAAK
;
A
#
# COMPACT_ATOMS: atom_id res chain seq x y z
N MET A 1 40.71 -45.62 23.24
CA MET A 1 39.53 -46.10 23.98
C MET A 1 38.31 -45.75 23.14
N SER A 2 37.54 -46.51 22.57
CA SER A 2 37.35 -47.89 22.10
C SER A 2 36.08 -47.85 21.26
N LYS A 3 36.21 -48.32 20.03
CA LYS A 3 35.16 -48.33 19.01
C LYS A 3 34.00 -49.33 19.28
N GLN A 4 33.64 -49.57 20.52
CA GLN A 4 32.76 -50.72 20.91
C GLN A 4 31.39 -50.31 21.51
N LEU A 5 30.93 -49.07 21.30
CA LEU A 5 29.64 -48.67 21.89
C LEU A 5 28.65 -48.05 20.86
N LYS A 6 28.67 -48.53 19.62
CA LYS A 6 27.73 -48.07 18.58
C LYS A 6 26.92 -49.20 17.90
N LEU A 7 26.80 -50.36 18.52
CA LEU A 7 26.16 -51.50 17.86
C LEU A 7 25.06 -52.20 18.71
N PHE A 8 24.34 -51.49 19.57
CA PHE A 8 23.31 -52.07 20.39
C PHE A 8 22.00 -51.25 20.51
N MET A 9 21.54 -50.60 19.43
CA MET A 9 20.24 -49.91 19.44
C MET A 9 19.54 -49.96 18.09
N VAL A 10 19.55 -51.09 17.39
CA VAL A 10 18.78 -51.35 16.14
C VAL A 10 18.20 -52.77 16.18
N ALA A 11 17.56 -53.18 17.26
CA ALA A 11 16.85 -54.44 17.28
C ALA A 11 15.77 -54.46 18.38
N MET A 12 14.72 -53.63 18.26
CA MET A 12 13.51 -53.82 19.06
C MET A 12 12.36 -52.88 18.58
N PHE A 13 11.84 -53.07 17.36
CA PHE A 13 10.52 -52.54 16.97
C PHE A 13 10.03 -53.28 15.70
N ALA A 14 9.86 -54.55 15.83
CA ALA A 14 9.04 -55.33 14.91
C ALA A 14 8.33 -56.41 15.74
N ILE A 15 7.04 -56.32 15.83
CA ILE A 15 6.04 -57.32 16.16
C ILE A 15 4.93 -56.61 16.97
N LEU A 16 3.80 -56.35 16.28
CA LEU A 16 2.43 -56.41 16.76
C LEU A 16 1.49 -55.87 15.67
N ILE A 17 1.29 -56.72 14.66
CA ILE A 17 0.07 -56.69 13.85
C ILE A 17 -0.48 -58.12 13.99
N LEU A 18 -1.66 -58.29 14.56
CA LEU A 18 -2.73 -59.18 14.12
C LEU A 18 -3.81 -59.32 15.20
N ALA A 19 -5.01 -59.26 14.68
CA ALA A 19 -6.25 -59.81 15.22
C ALA A 19 -7.16 -58.88 16.05
N ALA A 20 -8.24 -58.44 15.38
CA ALA A 20 -9.58 -58.87 15.79
C ALA A 20 -10.62 -58.40 14.76
N CYS A 21 -11.05 -59.29 13.89
CA CYS A 21 -12.40 -59.28 13.32
C CYS A 21 -13.38 -59.70 14.41
N GLY A 22 -14.42 -58.90 14.63
CA GLY A 22 -15.53 -59.24 15.52
C GLY A 22 -16.77 -58.44 15.14
N THR A 23 -17.69 -59.07 14.46
CA THR A 23 -19.02 -58.61 14.05
C THR A 23 -19.92 -58.35 15.27
N SER A 24 -20.52 -57.13 15.39
CA SER A 24 -21.84 -56.94 15.99
C SER A 24 -22.41 -55.59 15.58
N LYS A 25 -23.60 -55.56 15.05
CA LYS A 25 -24.46 -54.40 14.80
C LYS A 25 -24.85 -53.74 16.10
N GLU A 26 -24.69 -52.43 16.19
CA GLU A 26 -25.61 -51.53 16.90
C GLU A 26 -25.57 -50.14 16.28
N GLU A 27 -26.76 -49.66 15.95
CA GLU A 27 -27.01 -48.32 15.46
C GLU A 27 -26.69 -47.32 16.55
N GLY A 28 -25.74 -46.43 16.27
CA GLY A 28 -25.43 -45.26 17.11
C GLY A 28 -25.12 -44.10 16.20
N THR A 29 -26.12 -43.22 16.03
CA THR A 29 -26.02 -41.95 15.37
C THR A 29 -24.96 -41.08 16.09
N SER A 30 -23.73 -41.04 15.60
CA SER A 30 -22.78 -40.03 16.00
C SER A 30 -22.70 -39.01 14.86
N ASN A 31 -23.42 -37.91 15.05
CA ASN A 31 -23.18 -36.66 14.36
C ASN A 31 -21.72 -36.25 14.65
N SER A 32 -20.82 -36.57 13.75
CA SER A 32 -19.58 -35.86 13.65
C SER A 32 -19.87 -34.58 12.86
N ASP A 33 -20.21 -33.52 13.58
CA ASP A 33 -20.02 -32.15 13.07
C ASP A 33 -18.53 -31.97 12.74
N ALA A 34 -18.16 -32.39 11.53
CA ALA A 34 -17.01 -31.85 10.87
C ALA A 34 -17.41 -30.40 10.55
N SER A 35 -17.01 -29.46 11.41
CA SER A 35 -17.02 -28.06 11.05
C SER A 35 -16.12 -27.93 9.84
N ASN A 36 -16.73 -27.95 8.66
CA ASN A 36 -16.12 -27.53 7.42
C ASN A 36 -15.98 -26.00 7.56
N THR A 37 -14.92 -25.55 8.21
CA THR A 37 -14.44 -24.19 8.08
C THR A 37 -13.98 -24.12 6.64
N GLU A 38 -14.85 -23.68 5.74
CA GLU A 38 -14.42 -23.22 4.43
C GLU A 38 -13.34 -22.18 4.68
N GLU A 39 -12.09 -22.52 4.38
CA GLU A 39 -11.00 -21.57 4.35
C GLU A 39 -11.43 -20.50 3.34
N LYS A 40 -11.86 -19.34 3.85
CA LYS A 40 -12.25 -18.24 2.98
C LYS A 40 -11.06 -17.89 2.09
N ASP A 41 -11.30 -17.88 0.79
CA ASP A 41 -10.31 -17.41 -0.16
C ASP A 41 -9.98 -15.95 0.17
N VAL A 42 -8.71 -15.60 0.26
CA VAL A 42 -8.24 -14.27 0.69
C VAL A 42 -7.69 -13.49 -0.48
N LEU A 43 -7.80 -12.15 -0.41
CA LEU A 43 -7.08 -11.21 -1.27
C LEU A 43 -6.06 -10.47 -0.41
N LYS A 44 -4.78 -10.75 -0.61
CA LYS A 44 -3.69 -10.07 0.08
C LYS A 44 -3.29 -8.82 -0.69
N VAL A 45 -3.54 -7.66 -0.09
CA VAL A 45 -3.22 -6.36 -0.67
C VAL A 45 -2.02 -5.75 0.03
N GLY A 46 -0.98 -5.41 -0.75
CA GLY A 46 0.22 -4.71 -0.27
C GLY A 46 0.04 -3.20 -0.36
N LEU A 47 0.40 -2.51 0.74
CA LEU A 47 0.48 -1.06 0.84
C LEU A 47 1.42 -0.65 1.99
N GLU A 48 1.90 0.62 2.00
CA GLU A 48 2.83 1.10 3.02
C GLU A 48 2.19 1.35 4.38
N ALA A 49 0.88 1.66 4.41
CA ALA A 49 0.16 2.16 5.58
C ALA A 49 0.85 3.38 6.24
N GLY A 50 1.44 4.25 5.42
CA GLY A 50 2.20 5.43 5.82
C GLY A 50 2.08 6.61 4.83
N TYR A 51 1.14 6.54 3.89
CA TYR A 51 0.94 7.49 2.79
C TYR A 51 -0.49 8.06 2.82
N ALA A 52 -0.84 8.83 3.86
CA ALA A 52 -2.14 9.51 3.94
C ALA A 52 -2.30 10.57 2.82
N PRO A 53 -3.50 10.72 2.22
CA PRO A 53 -4.77 10.09 2.55
C PRO A 53 -5.04 8.76 1.83
N PHE A 54 -4.09 8.28 1.01
CA PHE A 54 -4.25 7.03 0.28
C PHE A 54 -4.28 5.84 1.24
N ASN A 55 -3.30 5.74 2.14
CA ASN A 55 -3.28 4.70 3.16
C ASN A 55 -2.48 5.15 4.40
N TRP A 56 -2.95 4.75 5.59
CA TRP A 56 -2.29 5.06 6.86
C TRP A 56 -2.49 3.96 7.89
N THR A 57 -1.69 3.99 8.97
CA THR A 57 -1.85 3.12 10.15
C THR A 57 -2.66 3.83 11.22
N GLN A 58 -3.61 3.11 11.85
CA GLN A 58 -4.37 3.55 13.03
C GLN A 58 -4.53 2.42 14.06
N GLN A 59 -5.02 2.76 15.27
CA GLN A 59 -5.02 1.84 16.41
C GLN A 59 -6.26 0.95 16.51
N ASP A 60 -7.34 1.28 15.81
CA ASP A 60 -8.62 0.59 15.87
C ASP A 60 -9.28 0.47 14.49
N ASP A 61 -10.41 -0.20 14.42
CA ASP A 61 -11.20 -0.44 13.21
C ASP A 61 -12.16 0.71 12.85
N SER A 62 -12.04 1.87 13.50
CA SER A 62 -12.86 3.04 13.17
C SER A 62 -12.72 3.43 11.70
N ASN A 63 -13.76 4.08 11.17
CA ASN A 63 -13.84 4.51 9.77
C ASN A 63 -13.62 3.35 8.76
N GLY A 64 -13.93 2.11 9.17
CA GLY A 64 -13.83 0.95 8.31
C GLY A 64 -12.40 0.48 8.03
N ALA A 65 -11.44 0.83 8.88
CA ALA A 65 -10.07 0.35 8.76
C ALA A 65 -9.98 -1.17 8.90
N VAL A 66 -9.03 -1.77 8.22
CA VAL A 66 -8.82 -3.22 8.12
C VAL A 66 -7.57 -3.60 8.90
N LYS A 67 -7.64 -4.68 9.69
CA LYS A 67 -6.51 -5.14 10.50
C LYS A 67 -5.31 -5.49 9.61
N ILE A 68 -4.13 -5.00 9.97
CA ILE A 68 -2.89 -5.32 9.26
C ILE A 68 -2.42 -6.72 9.68
N GLN A 69 -2.10 -7.56 8.72
CA GLN A 69 -1.64 -8.93 8.97
C GLN A 69 -0.40 -8.94 9.88
N GLY A 70 -0.49 -9.70 10.96
CA GLY A 70 0.62 -9.85 11.92
C GLY A 70 0.85 -8.65 12.84
N SER A 71 -0.08 -7.67 12.86
CA SER A 71 -0.03 -6.49 13.71
C SER A 71 -1.29 -6.35 14.56
N GLU A 72 -1.23 -5.55 15.63
CA GLU A 72 -2.41 -5.09 16.36
C GLU A 72 -3.02 -3.82 15.77
N GLU A 73 -2.37 -3.22 14.78
CA GLU A 73 -2.78 -2.00 14.11
C GLU A 73 -3.67 -2.27 12.89
N TYR A 74 -4.31 -1.23 12.41
CA TYR A 74 -5.25 -1.23 11.29
C TYR A 74 -4.78 -0.27 10.20
N ALA A 75 -5.10 -0.59 8.95
CA ALA A 75 -4.90 0.29 7.82
C ALA A 75 -6.23 0.94 7.42
N GLY A 76 -6.22 2.26 7.24
CA GLY A 76 -7.31 3.05 6.69
C GLY A 76 -6.84 3.85 5.48
N GLY A 77 -7.79 4.50 4.79
CA GLY A 77 -7.50 5.38 3.67
C GLY A 77 -8.21 5.01 2.37
N TYR A 78 -8.00 5.86 1.38
CA TYR A 78 -8.62 5.71 0.06
C TYR A 78 -8.31 4.36 -0.59
N ASP A 79 -7.05 3.91 -0.55
CA ASP A 79 -6.62 2.63 -1.10
C ASP A 79 -7.30 1.44 -0.41
N VAL A 80 -7.53 1.54 0.91
CA VAL A 80 -8.22 0.50 1.67
C VAL A 80 -9.69 0.40 1.26
N GLU A 81 -10.36 1.53 0.98
CA GLU A 81 -11.74 1.54 0.47
C GLU A 81 -11.82 0.91 -0.93
N ILE A 82 -10.86 1.19 -1.80
CA ILE A 82 -10.75 0.53 -3.11
C ILE A 82 -10.50 -0.98 -2.93
N ALA A 83 -9.58 -1.37 -2.03
CA ALA A 83 -9.26 -2.76 -1.76
C ALA A 83 -10.47 -3.57 -1.26
N LYS A 84 -11.30 -3.00 -0.39
CA LYS A 84 -12.56 -3.62 0.07
C LYS A 84 -13.50 -3.92 -1.09
N ARG A 85 -13.73 -2.94 -1.98
CA ARG A 85 -14.61 -3.11 -3.14
C ARG A 85 -14.12 -4.19 -4.08
N VAL A 86 -12.80 -4.26 -4.27
CA VAL A 86 -12.16 -5.31 -5.09
C VAL A 86 -12.34 -6.68 -4.43
N ALA A 87 -12.06 -6.80 -3.13
CA ALA A 87 -12.21 -8.06 -2.39
C ALA A 87 -13.66 -8.56 -2.40
N ASP A 88 -14.63 -7.66 -2.14
CA ASP A 88 -16.05 -7.97 -2.17
C ASP A 88 -16.49 -8.47 -3.56
N ALA A 89 -16.08 -7.80 -4.62
CA ALA A 89 -16.41 -8.21 -5.98
C ALA A 89 -15.79 -9.56 -6.35
N LEU A 90 -14.61 -9.88 -5.84
CA LEU A 90 -13.95 -11.17 -6.03
C LEU A 90 -14.55 -12.27 -5.12
N GLY A 91 -15.34 -11.91 -4.11
CA GLY A 91 -15.89 -12.84 -3.11
C GLY A 91 -14.83 -13.34 -2.12
N LYS A 92 -13.76 -12.53 -1.91
CA LYS A 92 -12.62 -12.86 -1.06
C LYS A 92 -12.61 -12.04 0.23
N GLU A 93 -11.97 -12.56 1.28
CA GLU A 93 -11.68 -11.79 2.48
C GLU A 93 -10.44 -10.91 2.24
N LEU A 94 -10.53 -9.61 2.57
CA LEU A 94 -9.42 -8.68 2.44
C LEU A 94 -8.39 -8.87 3.55
N VAL A 95 -7.14 -9.04 3.18
CA VAL A 95 -5.99 -9.08 4.09
C VAL A 95 -5.00 -7.99 3.68
N ILE A 96 -4.73 -7.04 4.59
CA ILE A 96 -3.73 -6.00 4.36
C ILE A 96 -2.35 -6.48 4.81
N VAL A 97 -1.38 -6.39 3.90
CA VAL A 97 0.02 -6.71 4.14
C VAL A 97 0.83 -5.42 4.08
N LYS A 98 1.20 -4.89 5.25
CA LYS A 98 2.04 -3.69 5.33
C LYS A 98 3.43 -4.00 4.78
N THR A 99 3.86 -3.25 3.79
CA THR A 99 5.10 -3.47 3.05
C THR A 99 5.70 -2.12 2.67
N GLU A 100 6.97 -1.91 2.96
CA GLU A 100 7.69 -0.69 2.53
C GLU A 100 7.63 -0.56 1.00
N TRP A 101 7.66 0.70 0.49
CA TRP A 101 7.47 1.01 -0.93
C TRP A 101 8.30 0.14 -1.88
N ASP A 102 9.61 0.05 -1.65
CA ASP A 102 10.53 -0.74 -2.50
C ASP A 102 10.31 -2.25 -2.40
N GLY A 103 9.57 -2.70 -1.38
CA GLY A 103 9.20 -4.10 -1.17
C GLY A 103 7.94 -4.53 -1.91
N LEU A 104 7.11 -3.61 -2.40
CA LEU A 104 5.79 -3.93 -2.99
C LEU A 104 5.91 -4.77 -4.27
N LEU A 105 6.74 -4.35 -5.22
CA LEU A 105 6.95 -5.09 -6.47
C LEU A 105 7.53 -6.50 -6.20
N PRO A 106 8.61 -6.67 -5.43
CA PRO A 106 9.11 -7.99 -5.06
C PRO A 106 8.09 -8.86 -4.32
N ALA A 107 7.25 -8.27 -3.45
CA ALA A 107 6.22 -9.01 -2.74
C ALA A 107 5.12 -9.54 -3.69
N LEU A 108 4.74 -8.75 -4.70
CA LEU A 108 3.78 -9.17 -5.72
C LEU A 108 4.36 -10.31 -6.59
N GLU A 109 5.59 -10.16 -7.07
CA GLU A 109 6.26 -11.16 -7.91
C GLU A 109 6.48 -12.49 -7.18
N SER A 110 6.78 -12.44 -5.88
CA SER A 110 7.00 -13.64 -5.03
C SER A 110 5.72 -14.24 -4.43
N ASN A 111 4.55 -13.75 -4.81
CA ASN A 111 3.23 -14.19 -4.30
C ASN A 111 3.03 -14.00 -2.78
N VAL A 112 3.74 -13.07 -2.16
CA VAL A 112 3.49 -12.64 -0.77
C VAL A 112 2.21 -11.83 -0.69
N ILE A 113 1.94 -11.02 -1.73
CA ILE A 113 0.69 -10.27 -1.94
C ILE A 113 0.09 -10.63 -3.29
N ASP A 114 -1.21 -10.38 -3.46
CA ASP A 114 -1.95 -10.64 -4.69
C ASP A 114 -2.16 -9.39 -5.53
N ALA A 115 -2.20 -8.23 -4.90
CA ALA A 115 -2.34 -6.94 -5.55
C ALA A 115 -1.56 -5.86 -4.80
N ILE A 116 -1.12 -4.82 -5.52
CA ILE A 116 -0.61 -3.57 -4.97
C ILE A 116 -1.71 -2.53 -5.11
N ILE A 117 -2.22 -2.00 -3.98
CA ILE A 117 -3.16 -0.87 -3.95
C ILE A 117 -2.58 0.15 -2.98
N ALA A 118 -1.70 1.02 -3.49
CA ALA A 118 -0.77 1.81 -2.69
C ALA A 118 -0.44 3.18 -3.32
N GLY A 119 -1.41 3.81 -4.01
CA GLY A 119 -1.13 5.06 -4.72
C GLY A 119 -0.10 4.90 -5.84
N MET A 120 0.03 3.72 -6.43
CA MET A 120 1.10 3.41 -7.37
C MET A 120 0.77 3.88 -8.80
N SER A 121 1.65 4.71 -9.38
CA SER A 121 1.55 5.14 -10.77
C SER A 121 1.91 4.00 -11.74
N PRO A 122 1.10 3.79 -12.81
CA PRO A 122 1.34 2.75 -13.81
C PRO A 122 2.38 3.18 -14.86
N THR A 123 3.62 3.49 -14.41
CA THR A 123 4.68 3.93 -15.32
C THR A 123 5.07 2.84 -16.32
N PRO A 124 5.61 3.22 -17.49
CA PRO A 124 6.07 2.25 -18.49
C PRO A 124 7.08 1.24 -17.92
N GLU A 125 8.02 1.67 -17.08
CA GLU A 125 9.03 0.78 -16.48
C GLU A 125 8.36 -0.27 -15.58
N ARG A 126 7.40 0.13 -14.75
CA ARG A 126 6.66 -0.79 -13.89
C ARG A 126 5.79 -1.74 -14.74
N ALA A 127 5.20 -1.22 -15.82
CA ALA A 127 4.38 -2.00 -16.73
C ALA A 127 5.19 -3.04 -17.54
N GLU A 128 6.51 -2.98 -17.59
CA GLU A 128 7.34 -4.06 -18.13
C GLU A 128 7.29 -5.31 -17.23
N VAL A 129 7.16 -5.13 -15.92
CA VAL A 129 7.29 -6.20 -14.92
C VAL A 129 5.95 -6.73 -14.45
N ILE A 130 4.97 -5.84 -14.22
CA ILE A 130 3.63 -6.18 -13.72
C ILE A 130 2.55 -5.68 -14.68
N ASP A 131 1.30 -6.13 -14.48
CA ASP A 131 0.14 -5.55 -15.14
C ASP A 131 -0.52 -4.51 -14.25
N PHE A 132 -1.18 -3.54 -14.87
CA PHE A 132 -1.99 -2.54 -14.19
C PHE A 132 -3.43 -2.61 -14.64
N THR A 133 -4.33 -2.24 -13.74
CA THR A 133 -5.75 -2.02 -14.05
C THR A 133 -5.98 -0.67 -14.73
N GLU A 134 -7.24 -0.33 -15.00
CA GLU A 134 -7.67 1.06 -15.20
C GLU A 134 -7.30 1.90 -13.96
N ASN A 135 -7.15 3.22 -14.16
CA ASN A 135 -6.81 4.13 -13.08
C ASN A 135 -7.98 4.28 -12.11
N TYR A 136 -7.71 4.16 -10.81
CA TYR A 136 -8.73 4.40 -9.78
C TYR A 136 -8.69 5.82 -9.20
N TYR A 137 -7.60 6.58 -9.48
CA TYR A 137 -7.49 8.00 -9.16
C TYR A 137 -6.52 8.70 -10.13
N THR A 138 -6.67 10.02 -10.30
CA THR A 138 -5.74 10.87 -11.06
C THR A 138 -5.60 12.20 -10.36
N SER A 139 -4.39 12.73 -10.28
CA SER A 139 -4.07 13.96 -9.59
C SER A 139 -3.06 14.81 -10.38
N ASN A 140 -2.38 15.73 -9.71
CA ASN A 140 -1.25 16.50 -10.19
C ASN A 140 -0.19 16.59 -9.10
N PHE A 141 1.05 16.91 -9.48
CA PHE A 141 2.12 17.16 -8.53
C PHE A 141 2.11 18.61 -8.07
N VAL A 142 2.37 18.76 -6.77
CA VAL A 142 2.51 20.03 -6.07
C VAL A 142 3.76 19.97 -5.18
N ILE A 143 4.18 21.11 -4.62
CA ILE A 143 5.28 21.15 -3.67
C ILE A 143 4.73 21.51 -2.29
N VAL A 144 4.93 20.62 -1.31
CA VAL A 144 4.63 20.89 0.10
C VAL A 144 5.83 21.63 0.69
N THR A 145 5.56 22.73 1.41
CA THR A 145 6.55 23.59 2.04
C THR A 145 6.06 24.10 3.39
N LYS A 146 6.89 24.86 4.11
CA LYS A 146 6.49 25.48 5.37
C LYS A 146 5.53 26.64 5.16
N ALA A 147 4.45 26.68 5.92
CA ALA A 147 3.57 27.84 5.97
C ALA A 147 4.33 29.10 6.45
N GLY A 148 4.23 30.18 5.69
CA GLY A 148 4.95 31.42 5.96
C GLY A 148 6.48 31.34 5.81
N GLY A 149 7.02 30.24 5.25
CA GLY A 149 8.42 30.12 4.87
C GLY A 149 8.75 30.82 3.55
N ASP A 150 10.03 30.78 3.17
CA ASP A 150 10.55 31.50 1.99
C ASP A 150 9.88 31.10 0.66
N PHE A 151 9.31 29.90 0.59
CA PHE A 151 8.69 29.35 -0.61
C PHE A 151 7.16 29.21 -0.54
N ALA A 152 6.52 29.72 0.54
CA ALA A 152 5.07 29.58 0.73
C ALA A 152 4.24 30.34 -0.32
N ASP A 153 4.77 31.42 -0.86
CA ASP A 153 4.11 32.26 -1.85
C ASP A 153 4.64 32.05 -3.29
N ALA A 154 5.45 30.98 -3.49
CA ALA A 154 5.95 30.58 -4.81
C ALA A 154 4.77 30.23 -5.74
N LYS A 155 4.93 30.47 -7.05
CA LYS A 155 3.88 30.22 -8.05
C LYS A 155 4.37 29.41 -9.23
N THR A 156 5.67 29.42 -9.48
CA THR A 156 6.31 28.77 -10.62
C THR A 156 7.43 27.85 -10.14
N LEU A 157 7.87 26.93 -10.99
CA LEU A 157 9.04 26.10 -10.71
C LEU A 157 10.29 26.96 -10.45
N ALA A 158 10.44 28.07 -11.17
CA ALA A 158 11.60 28.97 -11.02
C ALA A 158 11.68 29.63 -9.64
N ASP A 159 10.55 29.81 -8.95
CA ASP A 159 10.55 30.42 -7.61
C ASP A 159 11.18 29.51 -6.55
N PHE A 160 11.34 28.21 -6.85
CA PHE A 160 12.05 27.25 -6.00
C PHE A 160 13.56 27.14 -6.29
N ALA A 161 14.13 28.08 -7.07
CA ALA A 161 15.58 28.10 -7.33
C ALA A 161 16.36 28.15 -6.00
N GLY A 162 17.31 27.26 -5.82
CA GLY A 162 18.12 27.15 -4.59
C GLY A 162 17.43 26.44 -3.42
N ALA A 163 16.14 26.10 -3.50
CA ALA A 163 15.42 25.34 -2.49
C ALA A 163 15.95 23.90 -2.39
N LYS A 164 15.98 23.37 -1.17
CA LYS A 164 16.30 21.97 -0.88
C LYS A 164 15.03 21.13 -1.03
N ILE A 165 14.88 20.49 -2.17
CA ILE A 165 13.69 19.70 -2.50
C ILE A 165 14.03 18.22 -2.57
N THR A 166 13.17 17.39 -2.01
CA THR A 166 13.23 15.93 -2.12
C THR A 166 11.88 15.32 -2.51
N SER A 167 11.83 14.02 -2.64
CA SER A 167 10.61 13.21 -2.65
C SER A 167 10.94 11.76 -2.31
N GLN A 168 9.94 10.86 -2.45
CA GLN A 168 10.12 9.46 -2.12
C GLN A 168 10.97 8.74 -3.16
N LEU A 169 11.82 7.85 -2.68
CA LEU A 169 12.72 7.03 -3.51
C LEU A 169 11.91 6.19 -4.52
N ASN A 170 12.47 6.02 -5.73
CA ASN A 170 11.88 5.21 -6.80
C ASN A 170 10.46 5.63 -7.23
N THR A 171 10.17 6.94 -7.16
CA THR A 171 8.90 7.53 -7.60
C THR A 171 9.07 8.55 -8.72
N THR A 172 7.99 8.78 -9.46
CA THR A 172 7.90 9.85 -10.47
C THR A 172 8.01 11.23 -9.80
N ASN A 173 7.50 11.37 -8.58
CA ASN A 173 7.61 12.58 -7.76
C ASN A 173 9.07 13.02 -7.56
N TYR A 174 9.99 12.08 -7.34
CA TYR A 174 11.41 12.39 -7.21
C TYR A 174 12.05 12.75 -8.56
N ALA A 175 11.63 12.09 -9.63
CA ALA A 175 12.18 12.35 -10.96
C ALA A 175 11.85 13.75 -11.48
N VAL A 176 10.64 14.26 -11.24
CA VAL A 176 10.22 15.58 -11.74
C VAL A 176 10.95 16.77 -11.07
N ILE A 177 11.63 16.56 -9.93
CA ILE A 177 12.41 17.61 -9.25
C ILE A 177 13.46 18.22 -10.17
N ASP A 178 14.01 17.45 -11.11
CA ASP A 178 15.02 17.93 -12.09
C ASP A 178 14.47 19.02 -13.04
N GLN A 179 13.17 19.27 -13.06
CA GLN A 179 12.54 20.35 -13.82
C GLN A 179 12.61 21.70 -13.10
N ILE A 180 12.94 21.72 -11.82
CA ILE A 180 13.06 22.96 -11.05
C ILE A 180 14.44 23.59 -11.33
N PRO A 181 14.50 24.81 -11.90
CA PRO A 181 15.78 25.47 -12.20
C PRO A 181 16.61 25.69 -10.92
N ASP A 182 17.91 25.41 -10.98
CA ASP A 182 18.87 25.65 -9.89
C ASP A 182 18.47 25.06 -8.51
N VAL A 183 17.60 24.04 -8.50
CA VAL A 183 17.19 23.35 -7.26
C VAL A 183 18.35 22.64 -6.58
N LYS A 184 18.34 22.58 -5.27
CA LYS A 184 19.18 21.67 -4.49
C LYS A 184 18.39 20.38 -4.27
N LYS A 185 18.49 19.45 -5.23
CA LYS A 185 17.85 18.15 -5.13
C LYS A 185 18.51 17.35 -4.03
N GLU A 186 17.81 17.18 -2.92
CA GLU A 186 18.26 16.38 -1.79
C GLU A 186 18.09 14.89 -2.03
N THR A 187 18.77 14.05 -1.25
CA THR A 187 18.65 12.60 -1.33
C THR A 187 17.19 12.17 -1.13
N ALA A 188 16.70 11.27 -1.99
CA ALA A 188 15.35 10.71 -1.87
C ALA A 188 15.16 10.02 -0.51
N MET A 189 13.96 10.11 0.04
CA MET A 189 13.59 9.55 1.33
C MET A 189 12.72 8.30 1.17
N GLU A 190 12.68 7.47 2.21
CA GLU A 190 11.96 6.19 2.15
C GLU A 190 10.44 6.37 2.17
N SER A 191 9.92 7.41 2.87
CA SER A 191 8.48 7.62 3.04
C SER A 191 8.09 9.09 3.19
N PHE A 192 6.82 9.40 2.97
CA PHE A 192 6.23 10.73 3.21
C PHE A 192 6.32 11.15 4.68
N SER A 193 6.20 10.21 5.61
CA SER A 193 6.39 10.50 7.04
C SER A 193 7.80 11.04 7.35
N HIS A 194 8.85 10.50 6.75
CA HIS A 194 10.21 11.01 6.88
C HIS A 194 10.36 12.42 6.29
N MET A 195 9.73 12.68 5.13
CA MET A 195 9.76 13.99 4.49
C MET A 195 9.05 15.06 5.32
N ARG A 196 7.90 14.75 5.92
CA ARG A 196 7.20 15.67 6.84
C ARG A 196 8.07 16.04 8.04
N VAL A 197 8.76 15.08 8.66
CA VAL A 197 9.71 15.34 9.76
C VAL A 197 10.89 16.18 9.29
N ALA A 198 11.46 15.89 8.12
CA ALA A 198 12.57 16.64 7.55
C ALA A 198 12.18 18.10 7.20
N LEU A 199 10.96 18.29 6.66
CA LEU A 199 10.41 19.63 6.39
C LEU A 199 10.20 20.40 7.71
N GLU A 200 9.58 19.79 8.71
CA GLU A 200 9.33 20.46 9.99
C GLU A 200 10.62 20.88 10.69
N SER A 201 11.64 20.03 10.66
CA SER A 201 12.96 20.34 11.25
C SER A 201 13.81 21.30 10.40
N GLY A 202 13.41 21.61 9.15
CA GLY A 202 14.15 22.52 8.25
C GLY A 202 15.38 21.88 7.59
N VAL A 203 15.44 20.57 7.55
CA VAL A 203 16.46 19.81 6.79
C VAL A 203 16.22 19.99 5.29
N ILE A 204 14.95 20.02 4.88
CA ILE A 204 14.50 20.33 3.53
C ILE A 204 13.61 21.58 3.55
N ASP A 205 13.46 22.24 2.40
CA ASP A 205 12.58 23.38 2.21
C ASP A 205 11.23 22.98 1.62
N GLY A 206 11.15 21.80 0.99
CA GLY A 206 9.92 21.22 0.47
C GLY A 206 10.11 19.82 -0.08
N TYR A 207 8.98 19.19 -0.42
CA TYR A 207 8.97 17.92 -1.12
C TYR A 207 7.85 17.89 -2.17
N VAL A 208 8.08 17.16 -3.25
CA VAL A 208 7.07 16.93 -4.30
C VAL A 208 6.13 15.81 -3.86
N ALA A 209 4.84 16.04 -3.99
CA ALA A 209 3.78 15.09 -3.67
C ALA A 209 2.61 15.23 -4.63
N GLU A 210 1.72 14.25 -4.64
CA GLU A 210 0.39 14.39 -5.23
C GLU A 210 -0.47 15.34 -4.38
N ARG A 211 -1.36 16.06 -5.05
CA ARG A 211 -2.22 17.05 -4.41
C ARG A 211 -3.01 16.51 -3.20
N PRO A 212 -3.60 15.30 -3.20
CA PRO A 212 -4.28 14.77 -2.01
C PRO A 212 -3.35 14.63 -0.79
N GLU A 213 -2.11 14.17 -0.99
CA GLU A 213 -1.12 14.09 0.09
C GLU A 213 -0.80 15.48 0.65
N ALA A 214 -0.61 16.47 -0.22
CA ALA A 214 -0.32 17.83 0.18
C ALA A 214 -1.47 18.46 0.99
N ILE A 215 -2.72 18.22 0.61
CA ILE A 215 -3.91 18.62 1.38
C ILE A 215 -3.91 17.91 2.74
N SER A 216 -3.63 16.60 2.74
CA SER A 216 -3.53 15.81 3.96
C SER A 216 -2.46 16.35 4.90
N ALA A 217 -1.25 16.63 4.40
CA ALA A 217 -0.14 17.14 5.19
C ALA A 217 -0.45 18.50 5.81
N SER A 218 -1.00 19.44 5.03
CA SER A 218 -1.36 20.78 5.51
C SER A 218 -2.58 20.77 6.45
N SER A 219 -3.51 19.84 6.28
CA SER A 219 -4.64 19.67 7.20
C SER A 219 -4.21 19.07 8.55
N ALA A 220 -3.21 18.20 8.54
CA ALA A 220 -2.69 17.53 9.73
C ALA A 220 -1.71 18.42 10.52
N ASN A 221 -1.05 19.40 9.88
CA ASN A 221 -0.05 20.29 10.51
C ASN A 221 -0.16 21.71 9.93
N GLU A 222 -0.58 22.68 10.76
CA GLU A 222 -0.73 24.08 10.38
C GLU A 222 0.58 24.78 9.98
N ASN A 223 1.74 24.19 10.30
CA ASN A 223 3.06 24.66 9.86
C ASN A 223 3.38 24.31 8.41
N PHE A 224 2.52 23.54 7.75
CA PHE A 224 2.68 23.16 6.34
C PHE A 224 1.68 23.87 5.46
N THR A 225 2.10 24.14 4.25
CA THR A 225 1.28 24.58 3.13
C THR A 225 1.76 23.86 1.86
N TYR A 226 1.04 24.02 0.78
CA TYR A 226 1.50 23.53 -0.51
C TYR A 226 1.29 24.57 -1.59
N VAL A 227 2.10 24.47 -2.63
CA VAL A 227 2.09 25.37 -3.78
C VAL A 227 1.57 24.61 -4.99
N GLU A 228 0.46 25.10 -5.55
CA GLU A 228 0.00 24.71 -6.88
C GLU A 228 0.70 25.61 -7.91
N LEU A 229 1.51 24.98 -8.76
CA LEU A 229 2.35 25.68 -9.71
C LEU A 229 1.57 26.13 -10.94
N GLU A 230 1.66 27.38 -11.34
CA GLU A 230 1.00 27.93 -12.53
C GLU A 230 1.54 27.32 -13.83
N ASP A 231 2.83 26.99 -13.87
CA ASP A 231 3.50 26.33 -15.00
C ASP A 231 3.50 24.79 -14.89
N GLY A 232 3.30 24.26 -13.68
CA GLY A 232 3.20 22.83 -13.38
C GLY A 232 4.45 22.01 -13.75
N PHE A 233 4.48 20.78 -13.28
CA PHE A 233 5.47 19.79 -13.78
C PHE A 233 5.00 19.21 -15.11
N LYS A 234 5.93 18.99 -16.04
CA LYS A 234 5.67 18.25 -17.28
C LYS A 234 5.72 16.75 -16.94
N THR A 235 4.60 16.07 -17.10
CA THR A 235 4.44 14.68 -16.75
C THR A 235 3.69 13.95 -17.86
N ASP A 236 3.92 12.65 -18.00
CA ASP A 236 3.01 11.80 -18.74
C ASP A 236 1.75 11.54 -17.89
N PRO A 237 0.59 11.30 -18.51
CA PRO A 237 -0.64 10.99 -17.78
C PRO A 237 -0.49 9.81 -16.81
N ALA A 238 0.39 8.86 -17.10
CA ALA A 238 0.69 7.72 -16.24
C ALA A 238 1.38 8.13 -14.92
N ASP A 239 2.18 9.21 -14.92
CA ASP A 239 2.93 9.65 -13.74
C ASP A 239 2.04 10.17 -12.62
N THR A 240 0.90 10.77 -12.99
CA THR A 240 -0.05 11.43 -12.07
C THR A 240 -1.33 10.62 -11.86
N SER A 241 -1.41 9.43 -12.44
CA SER A 241 -2.49 8.47 -12.24
C SER A 241 -2.05 7.38 -11.29
N VAL A 242 -3.01 6.75 -10.61
CA VAL A 242 -2.76 5.56 -9.78
C VAL A 242 -3.64 4.42 -10.22
N ALA A 243 -3.07 3.21 -10.24
CA ALA A 243 -3.72 2.00 -10.68
C ALA A 243 -3.33 0.81 -9.77
N ILE A 244 -4.13 -0.24 -9.80
CA ILE A 244 -3.84 -1.47 -9.05
C ILE A 244 -2.79 -2.27 -9.82
N GLY A 245 -1.68 -2.58 -9.15
CA GLY A 245 -0.66 -3.48 -9.69
C GLY A 245 -1.03 -4.94 -9.46
N LEU A 246 -0.93 -5.74 -10.52
CA LEU A 246 -1.24 -7.17 -10.55
C LEU A 246 -0.09 -7.94 -11.20
N ARG A 247 0.05 -9.22 -10.91
CA ARG A 247 0.98 -10.07 -11.68
C ARG A 247 0.60 -10.10 -13.15
N LYS A 248 1.59 -10.29 -14.02
CA LYS A 248 1.36 -10.43 -15.46
C LYS A 248 0.34 -11.53 -15.77
N GLY A 249 -0.70 -11.17 -16.52
CA GLY A 249 -1.73 -12.10 -16.96
C GLY A 249 -2.69 -12.54 -15.83
N ASP A 250 -2.85 -11.74 -14.76
CA ASP A 250 -3.81 -12.03 -13.69
C ASP A 250 -5.24 -12.12 -14.25
N GLU A 251 -5.90 -13.25 -13.99
CA GLU A 251 -7.25 -13.55 -14.50
C GLU A 251 -8.35 -12.65 -13.93
N ASN A 252 -8.09 -12.01 -12.77
CA ASN A 252 -9.05 -11.14 -12.12
C ASN A 252 -9.03 -9.70 -12.66
N LYS A 253 -8.05 -9.34 -13.51
CA LYS A 253 -7.85 -7.97 -13.98
C LYS A 253 -9.11 -7.36 -14.60
N ASP A 254 -9.79 -8.09 -15.47
CA ASP A 254 -11.00 -7.59 -16.13
C ASP A 254 -12.13 -7.34 -15.13
N LYS A 255 -12.31 -8.25 -14.17
CA LYS A 255 -13.31 -8.10 -13.10
C LYS A 255 -13.00 -6.92 -12.17
N ILE A 256 -11.73 -6.71 -11.84
CA ILE A 256 -11.27 -5.56 -11.06
C ILE A 256 -11.52 -4.27 -11.84
N ASN A 257 -11.25 -4.25 -13.15
CA ASN A 257 -11.55 -3.10 -14.01
C ASN A 257 -13.04 -2.75 -14.04
N GLU A 258 -13.93 -3.74 -14.01
CA GLU A 258 -15.37 -3.49 -13.90
C GLU A 258 -15.72 -2.76 -12.59
N VAL A 259 -15.09 -3.15 -11.47
CA VAL A 259 -15.25 -2.46 -10.17
C VAL A 259 -14.79 -1.01 -10.27
N ILE A 260 -13.60 -0.78 -10.81
CA ILE A 260 -13.03 0.57 -10.92
C ILE A 260 -13.89 1.47 -11.82
N LYS A 261 -14.37 0.96 -12.94
CA LYS A 261 -15.24 1.69 -13.88
C LYS A 261 -16.62 2.03 -13.29
N ALA A 262 -17.10 1.24 -12.35
CA ALA A 262 -18.36 1.48 -11.68
C ALA A 262 -18.30 2.64 -10.66
N ILE A 263 -17.11 3.01 -10.19
CA ILE A 263 -16.91 4.14 -9.27
C ILE A 263 -16.93 5.43 -10.10
N THR A 264 -17.94 6.25 -9.89
CA THR A 264 -18.06 7.55 -10.58
C THR A 264 -16.99 8.54 -10.11
N GLU A 265 -16.72 9.58 -10.89
CA GLU A 265 -15.78 10.63 -10.50
C GLU A 265 -16.22 11.35 -9.21
N GLU A 266 -17.51 11.60 -9.06
CA GLU A 266 -18.09 12.19 -7.83
C GLU A 266 -17.82 11.29 -6.62
N GLU A 267 -18.04 9.99 -6.75
CA GLU A 267 -17.77 9.02 -5.68
C GLU A 267 -16.28 8.90 -5.36
N ARG A 268 -15.39 8.98 -6.37
CA ARG A 268 -13.94 9.03 -6.16
C ARG A 268 -13.53 10.22 -5.31
N GLN A 269 -14.10 11.39 -5.63
CA GLN A 269 -13.85 12.61 -4.87
C GLN A 269 -14.40 12.52 -3.45
N GLU A 270 -15.62 12.02 -3.25
CA GLU A 270 -16.20 11.81 -1.93
C GLU A 270 -15.35 10.86 -1.06
N LEU A 271 -14.88 9.75 -1.63
CA LEU A 271 -14.00 8.80 -0.93
C LEU A 271 -12.67 9.46 -0.53
N MET A 272 -12.10 10.28 -1.40
CA MET A 272 -10.86 11.00 -1.11
C MET A 272 -11.08 12.06 -0.02
N ASP A 273 -12.16 12.82 -0.08
CA ASP A 273 -12.50 13.83 0.93
C ASP A 273 -12.75 13.17 2.30
N GLN A 274 -13.42 12.01 2.33
CA GLN A 274 -13.59 11.20 3.53
C GLN A 274 -12.24 10.70 4.08
N ALA A 275 -11.35 10.24 3.20
CA ALA A 275 -10.02 9.80 3.61
C ALA A 275 -9.22 10.96 4.24
N ILE A 276 -9.24 12.15 3.64
CA ILE A 276 -8.60 13.35 4.20
C ILE A 276 -9.19 13.70 5.58
N ALA A 277 -10.52 13.64 5.72
CA ALA A 277 -11.20 13.99 6.97
C ALA A 277 -10.96 12.96 8.10
N ASN A 278 -10.80 11.69 7.76
CA ASN A 278 -10.69 10.57 8.70
C ASN A 278 -9.24 10.19 9.07
N GLN A 279 -8.25 10.77 8.40
CA GLN A 279 -6.85 10.45 8.69
C GLN A 279 -6.51 10.78 10.16
N PRO A 280 -5.64 9.98 10.81
CA PRO A 280 -5.17 10.31 12.15
C PRO A 280 -4.47 11.67 12.13
N ALA A 281 -4.79 12.52 13.11
CA ALA A 281 -4.07 13.77 13.29
C ALA A 281 -2.56 13.47 13.44
N ALA A 282 -1.71 14.26 12.79
CA ALA A 282 -0.29 14.18 13.01
C ALA A 282 -0.02 14.47 14.51
N LYS A 283 0.55 13.48 15.22
CA LYS A 283 0.92 13.61 16.63
C LYS A 283 2.32 14.16 16.75
#